data_0ab6982a3517a5b27e199099e03070c4
#
_entry.id   0ab6982a3517a5b27e199099e03070c4
#
_cell.length_a   1.000
_cell.length_b   1.000
_cell.length_c   1.000
_cell.angle_alpha   90.00
_cell.angle_beta   90.00
_cell.angle_gamma   90.00
#
_symmetry.space_group_name_H-M   'P 1'
#
loop_
_entity.id
_entity.type
_entity.pdbx_description
1 polymer ?
#
loop_
_entity_poly.entity_id
_entity_poly.type
_entity_poly.pdbx_seq_one_letter_code
_entity_poly.pdbx_strand_id
1 'polypeptide(L)'
;PTVQNLSREIAQLFGDVEAAKSMFAELNNDAASDEKRQQALRGLASQKRPELRNQLVSLLDQQALRMDAIRAITAYDDSRLARTLLEKFPQFDSDEKIATLQTLSARSRSGRMLTDAIREGSITKREVPAYIARLLFRVVGNRFLEVWGPVDDQSEDIEAAFAKFNTLLSDDALAKGDPRRGREIFVNT
;
A
#
# COMPACT_ATOMS: atom_id res chain seq x y z
N PRO A 1 2.99 -14.65 -38.06
CA PRO A 1 4.18 -14.40 -37.24
C PRO A 1 5.38 -15.02 -37.90
N THR A 2 6.38 -14.19 -38.24
CA THR A 2 7.61 -14.67 -38.86
C THR A 2 8.44 -15.43 -37.82
N VAL A 3 9.22 -16.44 -38.24
CA VAL A 3 10.12 -17.25 -37.40
C VAL A 3 11.01 -16.35 -36.50
N GLN A 4 11.41 -15.16 -36.99
CA GLN A 4 12.19 -14.18 -36.27
C GLN A 4 11.43 -13.59 -35.06
N ASN A 5 10.12 -13.34 -35.16
CA ASN A 5 9.32 -12.85 -34.04
C ASN A 5 9.18 -13.93 -32.96
N LEU A 6 8.95 -15.16 -33.38
CA LEU A 6 8.87 -16.31 -32.46
C LEU A 6 10.18 -16.54 -31.72
N SER A 7 11.32 -16.45 -32.44
CA SER A 7 12.65 -16.59 -31.84
C SER A 7 12.94 -15.47 -30.81
N ARG A 8 12.49 -14.23 -31.09
CA ARG A 8 12.64 -13.11 -30.15
C ARG A 8 11.76 -13.27 -28.91
N GLU A 9 10.51 -13.70 -29.08
CA GLU A 9 9.61 -14.00 -27.95
C GLU A 9 10.15 -15.14 -27.08
N ILE A 10 10.66 -16.21 -27.70
CA ILE A 10 11.29 -17.31 -26.98
C ILE A 10 12.54 -16.84 -26.23
N ALA A 11 13.42 -16.05 -26.85
CA ALA A 11 14.61 -15.52 -26.22
C ALA A 11 14.27 -14.59 -25.03
N GLN A 12 13.21 -13.79 -25.14
CA GLN A 12 12.72 -12.93 -24.06
C GLN A 12 12.16 -13.78 -22.91
N LEU A 13 11.37 -14.82 -23.20
CA LEU A 13 10.85 -15.73 -22.17
C LEU A 13 11.96 -16.47 -21.42
N PHE A 14 13.00 -16.94 -22.14
CA PHE A 14 14.16 -17.58 -21.49
C PHE A 14 14.97 -16.57 -20.68
N GLY A 15 15.16 -15.35 -21.16
CA GLY A 15 15.81 -14.27 -20.40
C GLY A 15 15.07 -13.92 -19.12
N ASP A 16 13.75 -13.86 -19.16
CA ASP A 16 12.91 -13.62 -17.98
C ASP A 16 13.01 -14.77 -16.95
N VAL A 17 13.13 -16.03 -17.39
CA VAL A 17 13.29 -17.18 -16.50
C VAL A 17 14.65 -17.16 -15.81
N GLU A 18 15.74 -16.91 -16.54
CA GLU A 18 17.08 -16.84 -15.96
C GLU A 18 17.21 -15.62 -15.02
N ALA A 19 16.64 -14.47 -15.39
CA ALA A 19 16.59 -13.30 -14.50
C ALA A 19 15.83 -13.60 -13.20
N ALA A 20 14.70 -14.31 -13.28
CA ALA A 20 13.96 -14.71 -12.10
C ALA A 20 14.75 -15.69 -11.22
N LYS A 21 15.43 -16.67 -11.80
CA LYS A 21 16.30 -17.59 -11.04
C LYS A 21 17.41 -16.84 -10.31
N SER A 22 18.05 -15.88 -10.97
CA SER A 22 19.08 -15.04 -10.36
C SER A 22 18.51 -14.23 -9.20
N MET A 23 17.33 -13.62 -9.36
CA MET A 23 16.66 -12.90 -8.27
C MET A 23 16.28 -13.82 -7.10
N PHE A 24 15.80 -15.05 -7.35
CA PHE A 24 15.53 -16.02 -6.28
C PHE A 24 16.82 -16.45 -5.57
N ALA A 25 17.92 -16.65 -6.29
CA ALA A 25 19.21 -16.96 -5.68
C ALA A 25 19.68 -15.81 -4.77
N GLU A 26 19.55 -14.55 -5.21
CA GLU A 26 19.89 -13.37 -4.42
C GLU A 26 18.99 -13.22 -3.19
N LEU A 27 17.67 -13.38 -3.35
CA LEU A 27 16.69 -13.29 -2.25
C LEU A 27 16.99 -14.32 -1.14
N ASN A 28 17.40 -15.53 -1.51
CA ASN A 28 17.66 -16.64 -0.60
C ASN A 28 19.13 -16.72 -0.13
N ASN A 29 19.97 -15.78 -0.53
CA ASN A 29 21.37 -15.72 -0.13
C ASN A 29 21.54 -14.93 1.17
N ASP A 30 21.69 -15.61 2.30
CA ASP A 30 21.88 -14.96 3.60
C ASP A 30 23.19 -14.18 3.72
N ALA A 31 24.16 -14.38 2.81
CA ALA A 31 25.38 -13.59 2.73
C ALA A 31 25.23 -12.31 1.90
N ALA A 32 24.12 -12.14 1.17
CA ALA A 32 23.85 -10.92 0.43
C ALA A 32 23.38 -9.80 1.36
N SER A 33 23.63 -8.54 0.95
CA SER A 33 23.13 -7.41 1.73
C SER A 33 21.59 -7.33 1.69
N ASP A 34 21.00 -6.75 2.75
CA ASP A 34 19.54 -6.58 2.85
C ASP A 34 18.98 -5.81 1.64
N GLU A 35 19.69 -4.79 1.15
CA GLU A 35 19.28 -3.99 0.00
C GLU A 35 19.16 -4.84 -1.28
N LYS A 36 20.11 -5.75 -1.51
CA LYS A 36 20.07 -6.64 -2.68
C LYS A 36 18.92 -7.63 -2.57
N ARG A 37 18.73 -8.21 -1.39
CA ARG A 37 17.61 -9.13 -1.12
C ARG A 37 16.26 -8.42 -1.27
N GLN A 38 16.11 -7.19 -0.77
CA GLN A 38 14.93 -6.37 -0.95
C GLN A 38 14.67 -6.03 -2.42
N GLN A 39 15.72 -5.70 -3.17
CA GLN A 39 15.60 -5.43 -4.61
C GLN A 39 15.14 -6.67 -5.38
N ALA A 40 15.69 -7.84 -5.07
CA ALA A 40 15.29 -9.12 -5.65
C ALA A 40 13.82 -9.43 -5.33
N LEU A 41 13.39 -9.25 -4.08
CA LEU A 41 12.00 -9.43 -3.64
C LEU A 41 11.04 -8.51 -4.42
N ARG A 42 11.35 -7.22 -4.52
CA ARG A 42 10.54 -6.26 -5.30
C ARG A 42 10.48 -6.62 -6.78
N GLY A 43 11.59 -7.05 -7.38
CA GLY A 43 11.65 -7.52 -8.76
C GLY A 43 10.76 -8.73 -9.02
N LEU A 44 10.84 -9.74 -8.16
CA LEU A 44 10.01 -10.95 -8.24
C LEU A 44 8.51 -10.64 -8.04
N ALA A 45 8.18 -9.74 -7.10
CA ALA A 45 6.82 -9.32 -6.83
C ALA A 45 6.21 -8.56 -8.02
N SER A 46 6.98 -7.66 -8.66
CA SER A 46 6.52 -6.91 -9.84
C SER A 46 6.20 -7.84 -11.02
N GLN A 47 6.94 -8.93 -11.17
CA GLN A 47 6.69 -9.99 -12.16
C GLN A 47 5.58 -10.96 -11.73
N LYS A 48 5.03 -10.82 -10.52
CA LYS A 48 4.00 -11.70 -9.93
C LYS A 48 4.39 -13.18 -9.97
N ARG A 49 5.68 -13.49 -9.71
CA ARG A 49 6.16 -14.87 -9.78
C ARG A 49 5.42 -15.76 -8.79
N PRO A 50 4.77 -16.85 -9.25
CA PRO A 50 3.97 -17.70 -8.37
C PRO A 50 4.80 -18.39 -7.27
N GLU A 51 6.06 -18.66 -7.54
CA GLU A 51 7.00 -19.27 -6.57
C GLU A 51 7.22 -18.36 -5.35
N LEU A 52 7.29 -17.05 -5.57
CA LEU A 52 7.47 -16.07 -4.49
C LEU A 52 6.32 -16.13 -3.49
N ARG A 53 5.08 -16.35 -3.95
CA ARG A 53 3.89 -16.44 -3.10
C ARG A 53 4.08 -17.41 -1.93
N ASN A 54 4.78 -18.53 -2.16
CA ASN A 54 4.99 -19.56 -1.14
C ASN A 54 6.05 -19.15 -0.11
N GLN A 55 6.94 -18.22 -0.45
CA GLN A 55 8.00 -17.73 0.44
C GLN A 55 7.57 -16.51 1.26
N LEU A 56 6.52 -15.80 0.85
CA LEU A 56 6.12 -14.54 1.50
C LEU A 56 5.84 -14.70 3.00
N VAL A 57 5.27 -15.83 3.44
CA VAL A 57 4.98 -16.08 4.85
C VAL A 57 6.28 -16.09 5.68
N SER A 58 7.31 -16.79 5.22
CA SER A 58 8.61 -16.83 5.92
C SER A 58 9.37 -15.51 5.84
N LEU A 59 9.20 -14.75 4.77
CA LEU A 59 9.81 -13.43 4.61
C LEU A 59 9.21 -12.39 5.57
N LEU A 60 7.95 -12.56 6.00
CA LEU A 60 7.35 -11.72 7.04
C LEU A 60 8.05 -11.86 8.41
N ASP A 61 8.77 -12.94 8.65
CA ASP A 61 9.52 -13.17 9.90
C ASP A 61 10.91 -12.54 9.86
N GLN A 62 11.41 -12.14 8.69
CA GLN A 62 12.69 -11.49 8.51
C GLN A 62 12.53 -9.98 8.57
N GLN A 63 13.02 -9.34 9.62
CA GLN A 63 12.85 -7.91 9.87
C GLN A 63 13.27 -7.04 8.66
N ALA A 64 14.41 -7.35 8.06
CA ALA A 64 14.94 -6.60 6.92
C ALA A 64 14.07 -6.68 5.66
N LEU A 65 13.31 -7.78 5.47
CA LEU A 65 12.50 -8.03 4.28
C LEU A 65 11.00 -7.85 4.52
N ARG A 66 10.57 -7.73 5.79
CA ARG A 66 9.18 -7.74 6.21
C ARG A 66 8.33 -6.68 5.51
N MET A 67 8.81 -5.44 5.47
CA MET A 67 8.08 -4.34 4.82
C MET A 67 7.84 -4.62 3.33
N ASP A 68 8.87 -5.10 2.62
CA ASP A 68 8.75 -5.45 1.21
C ASP A 68 7.87 -6.70 0.99
N ALA A 69 7.91 -7.66 1.91
CA ALA A 69 7.03 -8.84 1.87
C ALA A 69 5.55 -8.46 2.08
N ILE A 70 5.25 -7.56 3.04
CA ILE A 70 3.89 -7.03 3.24
C ILE A 70 3.36 -6.40 1.94
N ARG A 71 4.16 -5.55 1.31
CA ARG A 71 3.79 -4.88 0.04
C ARG A 71 3.65 -5.86 -1.12
N ALA A 72 4.54 -6.85 -1.20
CA ALA A 72 4.54 -7.87 -2.24
C ALA A 72 3.25 -8.72 -2.24
N ILE A 73 2.62 -8.93 -1.08
CA ILE A 73 1.36 -9.66 -0.94
C ILE A 73 0.24 -9.04 -1.79
N THR A 74 0.28 -7.73 -2.03
CA THR A 74 -0.70 -7.05 -2.92
C THR A 74 -0.72 -7.64 -4.33
N ALA A 75 0.39 -8.22 -4.82
CA ALA A 75 0.45 -8.85 -6.14
C ALA A 75 -0.41 -10.11 -6.26
N TYR A 76 -0.74 -10.74 -5.12
CA TYR A 76 -1.42 -12.05 -5.07
C TYR A 76 -2.81 -11.94 -4.44
N ASP A 77 -3.82 -12.56 -5.06
CA ASP A 77 -5.16 -12.69 -4.47
C ASP A 77 -5.22 -14.00 -3.67
N ASP A 78 -4.53 -14.04 -2.54
CA ASP A 78 -4.45 -15.21 -1.67
C ASP A 78 -4.94 -14.88 -0.25
N SER A 79 -6.07 -15.49 0.13
CA SER A 79 -6.67 -15.29 1.46
C SER A 79 -5.83 -15.87 2.61
N ARG A 80 -4.91 -16.81 2.35
CA ARG A 80 -3.98 -17.29 3.38
C ARG A 80 -2.98 -16.20 3.74
N LEU A 81 -2.40 -15.53 2.73
CA LEU A 81 -1.50 -14.41 2.96
C LEU A 81 -2.19 -13.27 3.70
N ALA A 82 -3.42 -12.94 3.31
CA ALA A 82 -4.22 -11.93 4.00
C ALA A 82 -4.48 -12.32 5.47
N ARG A 83 -4.78 -13.57 5.75
CA ARG A 83 -4.97 -14.08 7.13
C ARG A 83 -3.68 -13.98 7.94
N THR A 84 -2.55 -14.41 7.36
CA THR A 84 -1.24 -14.31 8.03
C THR A 84 -0.89 -12.85 8.36
N LEU A 85 -1.20 -11.90 7.48
CA LEU A 85 -1.00 -10.47 7.78
C LEU A 85 -1.85 -10.03 8.98
N LEU A 86 -3.12 -10.45 9.06
CA LEU A 86 -4.00 -10.13 10.18
C LEU A 86 -3.51 -10.74 11.49
N GLU A 87 -3.06 -11.99 11.47
CA GLU A 87 -2.53 -12.70 12.63
C GLU A 87 -1.24 -12.04 13.17
N LYS A 88 -0.38 -11.56 12.28
CA LYS A 88 0.88 -10.90 12.64
C LYS A 88 0.73 -9.40 12.93
N PHE A 89 -0.40 -8.79 12.60
CA PHE A 89 -0.65 -7.35 12.73
C PHE A 89 -0.31 -6.76 14.10
N PRO A 90 -0.64 -7.41 15.24
CA PRO A 90 -0.30 -6.88 16.56
C PRO A 90 1.20 -6.73 16.82
N GLN A 91 2.03 -7.53 16.12
CA GLN A 91 3.48 -7.57 16.28
C GLN A 91 4.21 -6.55 15.39
N PHE A 92 3.51 -5.95 14.44
CA PHE A 92 4.06 -5.01 13.48
C PHE A 92 4.24 -3.62 14.09
N ASP A 93 5.28 -2.93 13.64
CA ASP A 93 5.46 -1.51 13.97
C ASP A 93 4.43 -0.61 13.25
N SER A 94 4.49 0.68 13.51
CA SER A 94 3.51 1.64 12.96
C SER A 94 3.49 1.69 11.43
N ASP A 95 4.65 1.64 10.78
CA ASP A 95 4.77 1.71 9.33
C ASP A 95 4.35 0.39 8.67
N GLU A 96 4.73 -0.74 9.26
CA GLU A 96 4.32 -2.08 8.86
C GLU A 96 2.80 -2.27 9.00
N LYS A 97 2.19 -1.75 10.07
CA LYS A 97 0.73 -1.72 10.25
C LYS A 97 0.04 -0.93 9.16
N ILE A 98 0.52 0.26 8.85
CA ILE A 98 -0.03 1.07 7.75
C ILE A 98 0.10 0.35 6.41
N ALA A 99 1.27 -0.22 6.10
CA ALA A 99 1.49 -0.99 4.88
C ALA A 99 0.57 -2.22 4.80
N THR A 100 0.32 -2.90 5.93
CA THR A 100 -0.60 -4.03 6.02
C THR A 100 -2.04 -3.62 5.72
N LEU A 101 -2.51 -2.52 6.32
CA LEU A 101 -3.84 -1.98 6.07
C LEU A 101 -4.02 -1.57 4.59
N GLN A 102 -3.01 -0.94 3.98
CA GLN A 102 -2.98 -0.61 2.55
C GLN A 102 -3.08 -1.87 1.68
N THR A 103 -2.25 -2.87 1.98
CA THR A 103 -2.22 -4.15 1.26
C THR A 103 -3.57 -4.86 1.32
N LEU A 104 -4.18 -4.95 2.50
CA LEU A 104 -5.46 -5.61 2.70
C LEU A 104 -6.63 -4.83 2.07
N SER A 105 -6.56 -3.50 2.03
CA SER A 105 -7.60 -2.66 1.42
C SER A 105 -7.52 -2.57 -0.11
N ALA A 106 -6.49 -3.15 -0.74
CA ALA A 106 -6.32 -3.10 -2.19
C ALA A 106 -7.30 -3.97 -2.98
N ARG A 107 -7.91 -4.98 -2.35
CA ARG A 107 -8.79 -5.96 -3.01
C ARG A 107 -10.03 -6.26 -2.17
N SER A 108 -11.14 -6.54 -2.84
CA SER A 108 -12.42 -6.80 -2.18
C SER A 108 -12.38 -7.99 -1.21
N ARG A 109 -11.65 -9.08 -1.56
CA ARG A 109 -11.53 -10.27 -0.70
C ARG A 109 -10.78 -9.97 0.59
N SER A 110 -9.58 -9.44 0.51
CA SER A 110 -8.77 -9.07 1.67
C SER A 110 -9.39 -7.91 2.46
N GLY A 111 -10.02 -6.95 1.76
CA GLY A 111 -10.77 -5.86 2.41
C GLY A 111 -11.93 -6.35 3.26
N ARG A 112 -12.67 -7.40 2.82
CA ARG A 112 -13.70 -8.03 3.65
C ARG A 112 -13.10 -8.68 4.88
N MET A 113 -11.98 -9.38 4.77
CA MET A 113 -11.29 -9.98 5.92
C MET A 113 -10.82 -8.90 6.91
N LEU A 114 -10.29 -7.79 6.42
CA LEU A 114 -9.94 -6.64 7.25
C LEU A 114 -11.18 -6.02 7.92
N THR A 115 -12.29 -5.90 7.20
CA THR A 115 -13.58 -5.43 7.77
C THR A 115 -14.07 -6.35 8.88
N ASP A 116 -13.95 -7.65 8.71
CA ASP A 116 -14.32 -8.62 9.74
C ASP A 116 -13.40 -8.51 10.97
N ALA A 117 -12.08 -8.34 10.77
CA ALA A 117 -11.12 -8.10 11.84
C ALA A 117 -11.41 -6.80 12.65
N ILE A 118 -11.88 -5.75 11.98
CA ILE A 118 -12.32 -4.50 12.64
C ILE A 118 -13.63 -4.77 13.43
N ARG A 119 -14.56 -5.53 12.87
CA ARG A 119 -15.81 -5.90 13.56
C ARG A 119 -15.54 -6.70 14.83
N GLU A 120 -14.61 -7.64 14.78
CA GLU A 120 -14.21 -8.50 15.89
C GLU A 120 -13.34 -7.78 16.94
N GLY A 121 -12.86 -6.58 16.63
CA GLY A 121 -12.04 -5.76 17.51
C GLY A 121 -10.57 -6.16 17.57
N SER A 122 -10.12 -7.09 16.72
CA SER A 122 -8.69 -7.45 16.59
C SER A 122 -7.87 -6.33 15.97
N ILE A 123 -8.51 -5.45 15.18
CA ILE A 123 -7.97 -4.18 14.70
C ILE A 123 -8.95 -3.09 15.12
N THR A 124 -8.48 -2.10 15.88
CA THR A 124 -9.32 -1.00 16.35
C THR A 124 -9.51 0.06 15.27
N LYS A 125 -10.66 0.75 15.29
CA LYS A 125 -10.91 1.86 14.33
C LYS A 125 -9.84 2.96 14.42
N ARG A 126 -9.22 3.16 15.58
CA ARG A 126 -8.16 4.16 15.78
C ARG A 126 -6.87 3.84 15.04
N GLU A 127 -6.61 2.54 14.79
CA GLU A 127 -5.45 2.09 14.03
C GLU A 127 -5.64 2.24 12.51
N VAL A 128 -6.88 2.48 12.05
CA VAL A 128 -7.21 2.58 10.63
C VAL A 128 -7.30 4.05 10.21
N PRO A 129 -6.34 4.57 9.44
CA PRO A 129 -6.41 5.93 8.93
C PRO A 129 -7.65 6.20 8.07
N ALA A 130 -8.16 7.42 8.08
CA ALA A 130 -9.38 7.80 7.36
C ALA A 130 -9.31 7.50 5.85
N TYR A 131 -8.15 7.67 5.21
CA TYR A 131 -7.99 7.35 3.80
C TYR A 131 -8.11 5.83 3.52
N ILE A 132 -7.67 4.97 4.45
CA ILE A 132 -7.88 3.51 4.36
C ILE A 132 -9.35 3.16 4.52
N ALA A 133 -10.06 3.82 5.45
CA ALA A 133 -11.50 3.63 5.61
C ALA A 133 -12.25 3.97 4.31
N ARG A 134 -11.86 5.05 3.62
CA ARG A 134 -12.41 5.39 2.29
C ARG A 134 -12.08 4.34 1.22
N LEU A 135 -10.87 3.78 1.22
CA LEU A 135 -10.51 2.69 0.31
C LEU A 135 -11.34 1.44 0.60
N LEU A 136 -11.48 1.06 1.87
CA LEU A 136 -12.31 -0.08 2.28
C LEU A 136 -13.78 0.10 1.86
N PHE A 137 -14.34 1.28 2.08
CA PHE A 137 -15.69 1.58 1.58
C PHE A 137 -15.80 1.37 0.06
N ARG A 138 -14.82 1.85 -0.70
CA ARG A 138 -14.81 1.72 -2.16
C ARG A 138 -14.74 0.26 -2.63
N VAL A 139 -13.97 -0.60 -1.96
CA VAL A 139 -13.74 -1.99 -2.41
C VAL A 139 -14.67 -3.02 -1.75
N VAL A 140 -15.24 -2.71 -0.56
CA VAL A 140 -16.12 -3.61 0.21
C VAL A 140 -17.57 -3.15 0.14
N GLY A 141 -17.82 -1.84 0.05
CA GLY A 141 -19.16 -1.25 -0.03
C GLY A 141 -19.89 -1.20 1.31
N ASN A 142 -21.21 -1.35 1.26
CA ASN A 142 -22.09 -1.20 2.42
C ASN A 142 -21.76 -2.10 3.61
N ARG A 143 -21.23 -3.31 3.37
CA ARG A 143 -20.76 -4.19 4.45
C ARG A 143 -19.71 -3.52 5.34
N PHE A 144 -18.85 -2.66 4.78
CA PHE A 144 -17.89 -1.89 5.57
C PHE A 144 -18.59 -0.80 6.39
N LEU A 145 -19.59 -0.12 5.82
CA LEU A 145 -20.35 0.91 6.52
C LEU A 145 -21.11 0.37 7.74
N GLU A 146 -21.62 -0.87 7.67
CA GLU A 146 -22.29 -1.54 8.81
C GLU A 146 -21.35 -1.70 10.02
N VAL A 147 -20.04 -1.82 9.77
CA VAL A 147 -19.01 -1.99 10.82
C VAL A 147 -18.42 -0.66 11.23
N TRP A 148 -18.11 0.18 10.25
CA TRP A 148 -17.38 1.43 10.46
C TRP A 148 -18.30 2.57 10.91
N GLY A 149 -19.51 2.61 10.40
CA GLY A 149 -20.40 3.77 10.40
C GLY A 149 -20.24 4.60 9.12
N PRO A 150 -20.90 5.75 9.01
CA PRO A 150 -20.73 6.65 7.88
C PRO A 150 -19.26 6.99 7.69
N VAL A 151 -18.75 6.76 6.49
CA VAL A 151 -17.45 7.31 6.07
C VAL A 151 -17.79 8.73 5.65
N ASP A 152 -17.50 9.71 6.50
CA ASP A 152 -17.69 11.11 6.16
C ASP A 152 -17.00 11.38 4.83
N ASP A 153 -17.81 11.60 3.82
CA ASP A 153 -17.39 12.38 2.68
C ASP A 153 -17.11 13.76 3.26
N GLN A 154 -15.83 14.14 3.34
CA GLN A 154 -15.43 15.46 3.85
C GLN A 154 -15.96 16.62 3.01
N SER A 155 -17.04 16.40 2.26
CA SER A 155 -17.68 17.41 1.43
C SER A 155 -18.18 18.57 2.29
N GLU A 156 -18.79 18.34 3.45
CA GLU A 156 -19.27 19.42 4.32
C GLU A 156 -18.10 20.17 4.99
N ASP A 157 -17.08 19.46 5.49
CA ASP A 157 -15.88 20.09 6.06
C ASP A 157 -15.03 20.77 4.97
N ILE A 158 -14.96 20.19 3.79
CA ILE A 158 -14.26 20.77 2.63
C ILE A 158 -15.03 22.01 2.13
N GLU A 159 -16.35 21.94 1.98
CA GLU A 159 -17.14 23.11 1.58
C GLU A 159 -17.07 24.24 2.61
N ALA A 160 -17.15 23.92 3.91
CA ALA A 160 -16.97 24.90 4.99
C ALA A 160 -15.53 25.47 5.01
N ALA A 161 -14.51 24.64 4.78
CA ALA A 161 -13.14 25.09 4.63
C ALA A 161 -12.94 25.95 3.38
N PHE A 162 -13.48 25.55 2.23
CA PHE A 162 -13.46 26.36 1.01
C PHE A 162 -14.20 27.68 1.19
N ALA A 163 -15.38 27.69 1.81
CA ALA A 163 -16.09 28.92 2.12
C ALA A 163 -15.27 29.88 3.01
N LYS A 164 -14.61 29.33 4.04
CA LYS A 164 -13.69 30.07 4.91
C LYS A 164 -12.48 30.60 4.14
N PHE A 165 -11.85 29.79 3.32
CA PHE A 165 -10.70 30.22 2.52
C PHE A 165 -11.11 31.23 1.43
N ASN A 166 -12.25 31.05 0.77
CA ASN A 166 -12.76 32.00 -0.21
C ASN A 166 -13.04 33.38 0.43
N THR A 167 -13.50 33.40 1.69
CA THR A 167 -13.67 34.66 2.44
C THR A 167 -12.33 35.33 2.76
N LEU A 168 -11.33 34.52 3.17
CA LEU A 168 -9.98 34.98 3.49
C LEU A 168 -9.18 35.41 2.24
N LEU A 169 -9.47 34.81 1.08
CA LEU A 169 -8.81 35.07 -0.20
C LEU A 169 -9.69 35.93 -1.12
N SER A 170 -10.70 36.64 -0.57
CA SER A 170 -11.49 37.60 -1.36
C SER A 170 -10.60 38.69 -1.94
N ASP A 171 -10.98 39.23 -3.10
CA ASP A 171 -10.21 40.30 -3.78
C ASP A 171 -9.93 41.48 -2.87
N ASP A 172 -10.88 41.83 -1.98
CA ASP A 172 -10.70 42.87 -0.97
C ASP A 172 -9.68 42.51 0.12
N ALA A 173 -9.61 41.25 0.51
CA ALA A 173 -8.63 40.79 1.49
C ALA A 173 -7.22 40.70 0.88
N LEU A 174 -7.14 40.23 -0.37
CA LEU A 174 -5.89 40.17 -1.13
C LEU A 174 -5.32 41.56 -1.45
N ALA A 175 -6.18 42.53 -1.78
CA ALA A 175 -5.80 43.91 -2.02
C ALA A 175 -5.20 44.62 -0.78
N LYS A 176 -5.55 44.15 0.43
CA LYS A 176 -5.02 44.64 1.70
C LYS A 176 -3.77 43.87 2.17
N GLY A 177 -3.40 42.80 1.48
CA GLY A 177 -2.24 41.99 1.79
C GLY A 177 -0.92 42.71 1.51
N ASP A 178 0.10 42.50 2.37
CA ASP A 178 1.45 42.95 2.12
C ASP A 178 2.30 41.86 1.45
N PRO A 179 2.58 41.98 0.14
CA PRO A 179 3.36 40.97 -0.58
C PRO A 179 4.78 40.80 -0.07
N ARG A 180 5.37 41.85 0.52
CA ARG A 180 6.75 41.81 1.07
C ARG A 180 6.80 40.97 2.32
N ARG A 181 5.83 41.16 3.22
CA ARG A 181 5.67 40.38 4.45
C ARG A 181 5.33 38.91 4.15
N GLY A 182 4.49 38.67 3.14
CA GLY A 182 4.21 37.29 2.65
C GLY A 182 5.46 36.57 2.16
N ARG A 183 6.32 37.28 1.43
CA ARG A 183 7.61 36.73 0.95
C ARG A 183 8.57 36.43 2.11
N GLU A 184 8.66 37.29 3.12
CA GLU A 184 9.50 37.06 4.30
C GLU A 184 9.06 35.82 5.08
N ILE A 185 7.75 35.62 5.26
CA ILE A 185 7.20 34.42 5.93
C ILE A 185 7.54 33.17 5.11
N PHE A 186 7.34 33.19 3.78
CA PHE A 186 7.59 32.06 2.91
C PHE A 186 9.05 31.63 2.85
N VAL A 187 9.99 32.58 2.94
CA VAL A 187 11.45 32.30 2.88
C VAL A 187 11.99 31.83 4.23
N ASN A 188 11.34 32.18 5.34
CA ASN A 188 11.81 31.88 6.71
C ASN A 188 11.07 30.71 7.39
N THR A 189 10.20 30.00 6.67
CA THR A 189 9.48 28.78 7.11
C THR A 189 10.00 27.55 6.38
#